data_f348f2d59cfa26b7ef45fc22ba4e0d52
#
_entry.id   f348f2d59cfa26b7ef45fc22ba4e0d52
#
_cell.length_a   1.000
_cell.length_b   1.000
_cell.length_c   1.000
_cell.angle_alpha   90.00
_cell.angle_beta   90.00
_cell.angle_gamma   90.00
#
_symmetry.space_group_name_H-M   'P 1'
#
loop_
_entity.id
_entity.type
_entity.pdbx_description
1 polymer ?
#
loop_
_entity_poly.entity_id
_entity_poly.type
_entity_poly.pdbx_seq_one_letter_code
_entity_poly.pdbx_strand_id
1 'polypeptide(L)'
;MKMDRHPAASDILQHLQGQRDELIRLLESMVRVESPSDEPGTQHEIREVIAAEFEQLGFRVHRIPGRNSGGMLYASYPERARGAKAQLMLGHYDTVWPLGTLDNMPFEVDGDIIRGPGVYDMKGGIVQVLLALQTLRYFDIKPKVYPAIFLNSDEEIGSRESGRYISALAVHMDRVFVLEPSLGLDGRLKTARKGIGRFTVTVTGEAAHAGLDPGAGASAILELSHVIQSLFALNDFDKGITVNVGTIDGGLRPNVVAPKSQAVVDVRVSTQAEAEAITASILSIEPAIPGTSLNIDGYFGRQPMERTPANRQIWQLAHRLGAELGLELEQGLAGGGSDGNTTSLYTATLDGLGPVGDGAHARHEHLLISKTLERAALLSMLLVADKLE
;
A
#
# COMPACT_ATOMS: atom_id res chain seq x y z
N MET A 1 -0.94 0.80 47.28
CA MET A 1 -1.26 -0.20 46.27
C MET A 1 -2.14 0.49 45.23
N LYS A 2 -1.54 1.10 44.19
CA LYS A 2 -2.29 1.62 43.04
C LYS A 2 -2.84 0.39 42.34
N MET A 3 -4.15 0.23 42.30
CA MET A 3 -4.78 -0.78 41.45
C MET A 3 -4.40 -0.45 40.01
N ASP A 4 -3.77 -1.38 39.30
CA ASP A 4 -3.53 -1.35 37.85
C ASP A 4 -4.90 -1.43 37.13
N ARG A 5 -5.65 -0.32 37.16
CA ARG A 5 -6.78 -0.17 36.26
C ARG A 5 -6.24 0.31 34.93
N HIS A 6 -6.21 -0.58 33.96
CA HIS A 6 -6.08 -0.12 32.56
C HIS A 6 -7.19 0.91 32.32
N PRO A 7 -6.90 2.03 31.62
CA PRO A 7 -7.91 3.01 31.26
C PRO A 7 -9.03 2.33 30.47
N ALA A 8 -10.25 2.79 30.65
CA ALA A 8 -11.37 2.32 29.82
C ALA A 8 -11.15 2.77 28.36
N ALA A 9 -11.76 2.07 27.41
CA ALA A 9 -11.73 2.48 26.01
C ALA A 9 -12.22 3.92 25.81
N SER A 10 -13.24 4.33 26.58
CA SER A 10 -13.75 5.71 26.62
C SER A 10 -12.71 6.74 27.04
N ASP A 11 -11.82 6.41 28.00
CA ASP A 11 -10.78 7.33 28.48
C ASP A 11 -9.71 7.57 27.39
N ILE A 12 -9.34 6.49 26.66
CA ILE A 12 -8.41 6.56 25.51
C ILE A 12 -9.02 7.42 24.39
N LEU A 13 -10.29 7.19 24.06
CA LEU A 13 -10.97 7.95 23.01
C LEU A 13 -11.10 9.43 23.41
N GLN A 14 -11.53 9.73 24.64
CA GLN A 14 -11.63 11.11 25.13
C GLN A 14 -10.29 11.83 25.14
N HIS A 15 -9.23 11.16 25.57
CA HIS A 15 -7.87 11.71 25.52
C HIS A 15 -7.48 12.09 24.09
N LEU A 16 -7.68 11.18 23.13
CA LEU A 16 -7.32 11.41 21.73
C LEU A 16 -8.19 12.46 21.06
N GLN A 17 -9.47 12.56 21.38
CA GLN A 17 -10.33 13.66 20.91
C GLN A 17 -9.78 15.04 21.31
N GLY A 18 -9.07 15.13 22.45
CA GLY A 18 -8.36 16.33 22.88
C GLY A 18 -7.03 16.60 22.14
N GLN A 19 -6.55 15.68 21.28
CA GLN A 19 -5.26 15.80 20.59
C GLN A 19 -5.37 16.41 19.17
N ARG A 20 -6.43 17.16 18.90
CA ARG A 20 -6.68 17.75 17.58
C ARG A 20 -5.50 18.64 17.12
N ASP A 21 -5.03 19.53 17.97
CA ASP A 21 -3.97 20.47 17.61
C ASP A 21 -2.62 19.76 17.44
N GLU A 22 -2.37 18.71 18.21
CA GLU A 22 -1.16 17.89 18.07
C GLU A 22 -1.19 17.08 16.76
N LEU A 23 -2.36 16.53 16.37
CA LEU A 23 -2.54 15.90 15.07
C LEU A 23 -2.19 16.86 13.93
N ILE A 24 -2.74 18.09 13.97
CA ILE A 24 -2.49 19.12 12.96
C ILE A 24 -1.02 19.47 12.91
N ARG A 25 -0.39 19.74 14.05
CA ARG A 25 1.03 20.07 14.16
C ARG A 25 1.94 19.00 13.54
N LEU A 26 1.72 17.72 13.92
CA LEU A 26 2.50 16.59 13.43
C LEU A 26 2.32 16.41 11.92
N LEU A 27 1.08 16.47 11.46
CA LEU A 27 0.78 16.26 10.05
C LEU A 27 1.33 17.40 9.19
N GLU A 28 1.14 18.65 9.61
CA GLU A 28 1.67 19.81 8.91
C GLU A 28 3.19 19.74 8.78
N SER A 29 3.90 19.37 9.86
CA SER A 29 5.37 19.23 9.82
C SER A 29 5.85 18.22 8.79
N MET A 30 5.10 17.15 8.57
CA MET A 30 5.41 16.11 7.57
C MET A 30 5.00 16.51 6.16
N VAL A 31 3.83 17.16 6.01
CA VAL A 31 3.30 17.54 4.69
C VAL A 31 4.11 18.66 4.05
N ARG A 32 4.62 19.60 4.85
CA ARG A 32 5.48 20.69 4.36
C ARG A 32 6.80 20.20 3.77
N VAL A 33 7.20 18.97 4.04
CA VAL A 33 8.34 18.31 3.40
C VAL A 33 7.81 17.41 2.30
N GLU A 34 7.89 17.89 1.05
CA GLU A 34 7.48 17.11 -0.12
C GLU A 34 8.42 15.92 -0.33
N SER A 35 7.85 14.77 -0.67
CA SER A 35 8.56 13.50 -0.71
C SER A 35 8.12 12.62 -1.90
N PRO A 36 8.28 13.09 -3.14
CA PRO A 36 7.93 12.30 -4.32
C PRO A 36 8.75 11.02 -4.40
N SER A 37 8.10 9.92 -4.81
CA SER A 37 8.71 8.59 -4.90
C SER A 37 9.80 8.51 -5.97
N ASP A 38 9.66 9.28 -7.04
CA ASP A 38 10.58 9.33 -8.19
C ASP A 38 11.78 10.27 -7.99
N GLU A 39 11.80 11.04 -6.88
CA GLU A 39 12.91 11.93 -6.53
C GLU A 39 13.53 11.55 -5.16
N PRO A 40 14.23 10.41 -5.05
CA PRO A 40 14.72 9.87 -3.77
C PRO A 40 15.62 10.83 -2.98
N GLY A 41 16.30 11.75 -3.67
CA GLY A 41 17.20 12.72 -3.05
C GLY A 41 16.47 13.71 -2.12
N THR A 42 15.18 13.92 -2.30
CA THR A 42 14.36 14.87 -1.51
C THR A 42 13.80 14.24 -0.24
N GLN A 43 13.77 12.93 -0.15
CA GLN A 43 13.09 12.19 0.93
C GLN A 43 13.90 12.09 2.23
N HIS A 44 15.13 12.60 2.25
CA HIS A 44 15.96 12.55 3.45
C HIS A 44 15.38 13.39 4.60
N GLU A 45 14.89 14.60 4.30
CA GLU A 45 14.41 15.54 5.30
C GLU A 45 13.17 15.00 6.03
N ILE A 46 12.17 14.50 5.31
CA ILE A 46 10.97 13.92 5.94
C ILE A 46 11.32 12.70 6.79
N ARG A 47 12.27 11.87 6.36
CA ARG A 47 12.73 10.73 7.15
C ARG A 47 13.30 11.18 8.49
N GLU A 48 14.08 12.29 8.53
CA GLU A 48 14.63 12.82 9.77
C GLU A 48 13.56 13.46 10.66
N VAL A 49 12.58 14.17 10.08
CA VAL A 49 11.41 14.69 10.81
C VAL A 49 10.67 13.55 11.52
N ILE A 50 10.37 12.47 10.82
CA ILE A 50 9.68 11.31 11.39
C ILE A 50 10.56 10.59 12.42
N ALA A 51 11.85 10.42 12.12
CA ALA A 51 12.80 9.77 13.03
C ALA A 51 12.87 10.47 14.38
N ALA A 52 12.93 11.81 14.38
CA ALA A 52 12.98 12.62 15.60
C ALA A 52 11.75 12.40 16.51
N GLU A 53 10.55 12.30 15.93
CA GLU A 53 9.33 12.06 16.72
C GLU A 53 9.36 10.66 17.39
N PHE A 54 9.82 9.60 16.70
CA PHE A 54 9.97 8.29 17.33
C PHE A 54 11.10 8.25 18.38
N GLU A 55 12.20 8.98 18.16
CA GLU A 55 13.29 9.10 19.14
C GLU A 55 12.81 9.82 20.42
N GLN A 56 11.99 10.85 20.31
CA GLN A 56 11.35 11.53 21.45
C GLN A 56 10.43 10.60 22.26
N LEU A 57 9.82 9.63 21.61
CA LEU A 57 9.05 8.58 22.26
C LEU A 57 9.92 7.47 22.88
N GLY A 58 11.25 7.55 22.73
CA GLY A 58 12.22 6.60 23.30
C GLY A 58 12.48 5.36 22.44
N PHE A 59 12.04 5.34 21.19
CA PHE A 59 12.36 4.25 20.26
C PHE A 59 13.81 4.32 19.79
N ARG A 60 14.41 3.16 19.53
CA ARG A 60 15.68 3.07 18.79
C ARG A 60 15.37 3.15 17.30
N VAL A 61 15.82 4.21 16.66
CA VAL A 61 15.57 4.45 15.24
C VAL A 61 16.79 4.10 14.41
N HIS A 62 16.59 3.23 13.41
CA HIS A 62 17.58 2.83 12.42
C HIS A 62 17.19 3.42 11.07
N ARG A 63 18.09 4.21 10.51
CA ARG A 63 17.98 4.78 9.17
C ARG A 63 18.66 3.84 8.19
N ILE A 64 17.90 3.18 7.36
CA ILE A 64 18.39 2.23 6.37
C ILE A 64 18.53 2.99 5.04
N PRO A 65 19.75 3.16 4.51
CA PRO A 65 19.95 3.89 3.27
C PRO A 65 19.33 3.13 2.08
N GLY A 66 18.66 3.85 1.19
CA GLY A 66 18.23 3.35 -0.11
C GLY A 66 19.37 3.45 -1.15
N ARG A 67 19.28 2.64 -2.20
CA ARG A 67 20.12 2.74 -3.40
C ARG A 67 19.38 3.49 -4.51
N ASN A 68 18.10 3.16 -4.68
CA ASN A 68 17.22 3.72 -5.69
C ASN A 68 15.98 4.40 -5.08
N SER A 69 15.89 4.45 -3.76
CA SER A 69 14.83 5.10 -2.96
C SER A 69 15.46 6.03 -1.93
N GLY A 70 14.68 6.86 -1.25
CA GLY A 70 15.13 7.69 -0.13
C GLY A 70 15.50 6.91 1.12
N GLY A 71 15.36 5.58 1.07
CA GLY A 71 15.69 4.67 2.14
C GLY A 71 14.48 4.33 3.02
N MET A 72 14.76 3.74 4.18
CA MET A 72 13.74 3.24 5.09
C MET A 72 14.06 3.64 6.52
N LEU A 73 13.03 3.68 7.35
CA LEU A 73 13.13 3.91 8.78
C LEU A 73 12.60 2.68 9.51
N TYR A 74 13.40 2.13 10.42
CA TYR A 74 12.96 1.09 11.33
C TYR A 74 13.11 1.59 12.77
N ALA A 75 11.99 1.71 13.48
CA ALA A 75 11.98 2.06 14.88
C ALA A 75 11.55 0.86 15.73
N SER A 76 12.32 0.54 16.76
CA SER A 76 12.10 -0.59 17.63
C SER A 76 11.99 -0.18 19.09
N TYR A 77 11.10 -0.85 19.82
CA TYR A 77 10.93 -0.63 21.25
C TYR A 77 12.22 -1.06 21.99
N PRO A 78 12.80 -0.19 22.84
CA PRO A 78 14.13 -0.41 23.41
C PRO A 78 14.21 -1.62 24.35
N GLU A 79 13.10 -1.97 25.01
CA GLU A 79 13.02 -3.07 25.97
C GLU A 79 12.76 -4.44 25.30
N ARG A 80 12.66 -4.50 23.97
CA ARG A 80 12.38 -5.75 23.26
C ARG A 80 13.47 -6.78 23.52
N ALA A 81 13.11 -7.89 24.15
CA ALA A 81 14.01 -9.03 24.34
C ALA A 81 14.37 -9.68 22.98
N ARG A 82 15.62 -10.19 22.89
CA ARG A 82 16.07 -10.88 21.66
C ARG A 82 15.18 -12.09 21.37
N GLY A 83 14.66 -12.18 20.14
CA GLY A 83 13.78 -13.26 19.70
C GLY A 83 12.32 -13.13 20.13
N ALA A 84 11.95 -12.11 20.93
CA ALA A 84 10.55 -11.85 21.22
C ALA A 84 9.82 -11.39 19.94
N LYS A 85 8.64 -11.95 19.67
CA LYS A 85 7.77 -11.46 18.60
C LYS A 85 7.36 -10.01 18.88
N ALA A 86 7.19 -9.25 17.82
CA ALA A 86 6.73 -7.88 17.83
C ALA A 86 5.47 -7.74 17.00
N GLN A 87 4.80 -6.61 17.14
CA GLN A 87 3.74 -6.15 16.24
C GLN A 87 4.28 -5.01 15.40
N LEU A 88 4.08 -5.08 14.09
CA LEU A 88 4.63 -4.11 13.15
C LEU A 88 3.57 -3.10 12.73
N MET A 89 3.85 -1.82 12.87
CA MET A 89 3.17 -0.75 12.16
C MET A 89 3.95 -0.48 10.88
N LEU A 90 3.28 -0.66 9.75
CA LEU A 90 3.87 -0.59 8.42
C LEU A 90 3.23 0.55 7.63
N GLY A 91 4.05 1.37 7.00
CA GLY A 91 3.61 2.46 6.16
C GLY A 91 4.72 3.04 5.31
N HIS A 92 4.42 4.12 4.61
CA HIS A 92 5.36 4.82 3.75
C HIS A 92 5.28 6.33 3.96
N TYR A 93 6.35 7.04 3.58
CA TYR A 93 6.43 8.49 3.64
C TYR A 93 6.65 9.15 2.28
N ASP A 94 6.82 8.35 1.23
CA ASP A 94 6.78 8.83 -0.15
C ASP A 94 5.35 9.16 -0.59
N THR A 95 5.22 9.93 -1.65
CA THR A 95 3.95 10.31 -2.26
C THR A 95 4.06 10.32 -3.78
N VAL A 96 2.92 10.20 -4.47
CA VAL A 96 2.84 10.37 -5.94
C VAL A 96 3.00 11.82 -6.39
N TRP A 97 2.99 12.76 -5.44
CA TRP A 97 2.96 14.19 -5.74
C TRP A 97 4.36 14.72 -6.09
N PRO A 98 4.53 15.39 -7.25
CA PRO A 98 5.80 15.99 -7.63
C PRO A 98 6.16 17.20 -6.72
N LEU A 99 7.43 17.59 -6.74
CA LEU A 99 7.89 18.79 -6.05
C LEU A 99 7.16 20.04 -6.55
N GLY A 100 6.86 20.96 -5.62
CA GLY A 100 6.11 22.19 -5.88
C GLY A 100 4.59 21.98 -5.89
N THR A 101 4.10 20.81 -5.53
CA THR A 101 2.65 20.55 -5.42
C THR A 101 2.01 21.42 -4.35
N LEU A 102 2.71 21.72 -3.25
CA LEU A 102 2.23 22.59 -2.17
C LEU A 102 1.86 24.01 -2.63
N ASP A 103 2.43 24.52 -3.74
CA ASP A 103 2.07 25.82 -4.29
C ASP A 103 0.64 25.88 -4.83
N ASN A 104 0.09 24.73 -5.25
CA ASN A 104 -1.22 24.61 -5.87
C ASN A 104 -2.20 23.70 -5.09
N MET A 105 -1.70 23.03 -4.08
CA MET A 105 -2.43 22.13 -3.17
C MET A 105 -1.88 22.32 -1.75
N PRO A 106 -2.10 23.52 -1.15
CA PRO A 106 -1.54 23.84 0.15
C PRO A 106 -2.11 22.98 1.28
N PHE A 107 -1.34 22.87 2.37
CA PHE A 107 -1.88 22.30 3.60
C PHE A 107 -2.91 23.26 4.20
N GLU A 108 -4.16 22.83 4.29
CA GLU A 108 -5.27 23.63 4.78
C GLU A 108 -6.10 22.86 5.80
N VAL A 109 -6.55 23.58 6.83
CA VAL A 109 -7.45 23.04 7.86
C VAL A 109 -8.76 23.82 7.80
N ASP A 110 -9.86 23.12 7.54
CA ASP A 110 -11.21 23.67 7.46
C ASP A 110 -12.18 22.81 8.29
N GLY A 111 -12.52 23.29 9.48
CA GLY A 111 -13.36 22.54 10.40
C GLY A 111 -12.77 21.18 10.77
N ASP A 112 -13.41 20.09 10.38
CA ASP A 112 -12.96 18.71 10.62
C ASP A 112 -12.10 18.15 9.48
N ILE A 113 -11.83 18.93 8.46
CA ILE A 113 -11.12 18.49 7.25
C ILE A 113 -9.70 19.05 7.22
N ILE A 114 -8.72 18.21 6.90
CA ILE A 114 -7.39 18.64 6.49
C ILE A 114 -7.19 18.25 5.04
N ARG A 115 -6.73 19.21 4.21
CA ARG A 115 -6.34 19.02 2.81
C ARG A 115 -4.84 19.19 2.64
N GLY A 116 -4.27 18.53 1.65
CA GLY A 116 -2.86 18.66 1.28
C GLY A 116 -2.29 17.38 0.68
N PRO A 117 -1.13 17.44 0.02
CA PRO A 117 -0.52 16.28 -0.61
C PRO A 117 -0.02 15.26 0.43
N GLY A 118 -0.47 14.01 0.32
CA GLY A 118 -0.08 12.92 1.22
C GLY A 118 -0.70 12.99 2.62
N VAL A 119 -1.68 13.88 2.87
CA VAL A 119 -2.38 13.93 4.18
C VAL A 119 -3.16 12.65 4.43
N TYR A 120 -3.76 12.09 3.39
CA TYR A 120 -4.55 10.88 3.42
C TYR A 120 -3.72 9.66 3.07
N ASP A 121 -2.92 9.74 2.02
CA ASP A 121 -2.04 8.66 1.53
C ASP A 121 -0.56 9.06 1.66
N MET A 122 0.17 8.63 2.75
CA MET A 122 -0.42 8.09 3.98
C MET A 122 0.21 8.73 5.23
N LYS A 123 0.66 10.03 5.15
CA LYS A 123 1.30 10.71 6.29
C LYS A 123 0.38 10.78 7.52
N GLY A 124 -0.96 10.89 7.31
CA GLY A 124 -1.94 10.80 8.38
C GLY A 124 -1.88 9.50 9.17
N GLY A 125 -1.59 8.37 8.51
CA GLY A 125 -1.39 7.09 9.17
C GLY A 125 -0.15 7.08 10.08
N ILE A 126 0.94 7.73 9.67
CA ILE A 126 2.15 7.89 10.52
C ILE A 126 1.82 8.71 11.77
N VAL A 127 1.07 9.79 11.61
CA VAL A 127 0.62 10.62 12.75
C VAL A 127 -0.25 9.82 13.71
N GLN A 128 -1.14 8.96 13.22
CA GLN A 128 -1.95 8.08 14.07
C GLN A 128 -1.10 7.15 14.95
N VAL A 129 -0.01 6.59 14.42
CA VAL A 129 0.92 5.78 15.22
C VAL A 129 1.57 6.61 16.32
N LEU A 130 2.03 7.81 16.00
CA LEU A 130 2.64 8.70 17.00
C LEU A 130 1.66 9.04 18.11
N LEU A 131 0.42 9.42 17.77
CA LEU A 131 -0.63 9.71 18.75
C LEU A 131 -1.00 8.48 19.59
N ALA A 132 -1.08 7.29 18.98
CA ALA A 132 -1.36 6.06 19.71
C ALA A 132 -0.24 5.76 20.73
N LEU A 133 1.02 5.87 20.34
CA LEU A 133 2.17 5.64 21.22
C LEU A 133 2.27 6.72 22.31
N GLN A 134 2.00 7.98 22.00
CA GLN A 134 1.90 9.06 22.99
C GLN A 134 0.82 8.79 24.02
N THR A 135 -0.34 8.28 23.57
CA THR A 135 -1.47 7.89 24.41
C THR A 135 -1.08 6.76 25.37
N LEU A 136 -0.40 5.71 24.89
CA LEU A 136 0.09 4.63 25.76
C LEU A 136 1.05 5.17 26.82
N ARG A 137 1.95 6.08 26.43
CA ARG A 137 2.87 6.74 27.37
C ARG A 137 2.14 7.61 28.39
N TYR A 138 1.12 8.37 27.96
CA TYR A 138 0.33 9.23 28.85
C TYR A 138 -0.36 8.44 29.96
N PHE A 139 -0.92 7.27 29.62
CA PHE A 139 -1.59 6.40 30.58
C PHE A 139 -0.65 5.38 31.28
N ASP A 140 0.66 5.46 31.04
CA ASP A 140 1.67 4.51 31.54
C ASP A 140 1.35 3.03 31.20
N ILE A 141 0.83 2.79 29.99
CA ILE A 141 0.46 1.45 29.52
C ILE A 141 1.64 0.84 28.78
N LYS A 142 2.06 -0.35 29.21
CA LYS A 142 3.09 -1.13 28.53
C LYS A 142 2.47 -2.13 27.55
N PRO A 143 2.83 -2.09 26.25
CA PRO A 143 2.36 -3.07 25.28
C PRO A 143 2.82 -4.49 25.66
N LYS A 144 1.93 -5.48 25.59
CA LYS A 144 2.26 -6.89 25.81
C LYS A 144 3.04 -7.51 24.65
N VAL A 145 2.82 -7.01 23.44
CA VAL A 145 3.60 -7.33 22.23
C VAL A 145 4.37 -6.07 21.84
N TYR A 146 5.68 -6.20 21.70
CA TYR A 146 6.55 -5.04 21.47
C TYR A 146 6.24 -4.35 20.14
N PRO A 147 5.94 -3.04 20.12
CA PRO A 147 5.72 -2.30 18.90
C PRO A 147 7.03 -2.11 18.13
N ALA A 148 6.94 -2.27 16.83
CA ALA A 148 7.99 -1.93 15.87
C ALA A 148 7.34 -1.15 14.71
N ILE A 149 8.04 -0.19 14.16
CA ILE A 149 7.58 0.63 13.05
C ILE A 149 8.55 0.44 11.88
N PHE A 150 8.02 0.23 10.69
CA PHE A 150 8.79 0.24 9.46
C PHE A 150 8.11 1.16 8.45
N LEU A 151 8.86 2.17 8.00
CA LEU A 151 8.38 3.13 7.01
C LEU A 151 9.36 3.13 5.84
N ASN A 152 8.83 2.96 4.64
CA ASN A 152 9.59 3.01 3.41
C ASN A 152 9.34 4.29 2.61
N SER A 153 10.03 4.43 1.51
CA SER A 153 9.99 5.59 0.62
C SER A 153 9.85 5.21 -0.86
N ASP A 154 9.35 4.01 -1.12
CA ASP A 154 9.16 3.47 -2.47
C ASP A 154 7.87 2.65 -2.60
N GLU A 155 6.89 2.88 -1.70
CA GLU A 155 5.61 2.17 -1.75
C GLU A 155 4.86 2.48 -3.03
N GLU A 156 4.72 3.73 -3.38
CA GLU A 156 3.96 4.25 -4.51
C GLU A 156 4.51 3.80 -5.88
N ILE A 157 5.77 3.35 -5.89
CA ILE A 157 6.42 2.75 -7.07
C ILE A 157 6.60 1.23 -6.94
N GLY A 158 5.91 0.61 -5.97
CA GLY A 158 5.78 -0.84 -5.81
C GLY A 158 6.79 -1.51 -4.89
N SER A 159 7.36 -0.78 -3.91
CA SER A 159 8.27 -1.31 -2.86
C SER A 159 9.41 -2.16 -3.40
N ARG A 160 9.99 -1.72 -4.52
CA ARG A 160 10.99 -2.51 -5.27
C ARG A 160 12.26 -2.76 -4.48
N GLU A 161 12.65 -1.80 -3.64
CA GLU A 161 13.81 -1.92 -2.77
C GLU A 161 13.43 -2.38 -1.37
N SER A 162 12.36 -1.81 -0.79
CA SER A 162 11.91 -2.08 0.56
C SER A 162 11.25 -3.46 0.74
N GLY A 163 10.64 -4.03 -0.28
CA GLY A 163 9.87 -5.28 -0.21
C GLY A 163 10.63 -6.45 0.41
N ARG A 164 11.95 -6.57 0.18
CA ARG A 164 12.79 -7.58 0.81
C ARG A 164 12.90 -7.41 2.34
N TYR A 165 12.92 -6.16 2.83
CA TYR A 165 12.96 -5.86 4.27
C TYR A 165 11.60 -6.12 4.90
N ILE A 166 10.52 -5.75 4.21
CA ILE A 166 9.14 -5.99 4.64
C ILE A 166 8.90 -7.50 4.81
N SER A 167 9.26 -8.30 3.81
CA SER A 167 9.15 -9.77 3.88
C SER A 167 9.98 -10.35 5.04
N ALA A 168 11.23 -9.92 5.18
CA ALA A 168 12.12 -10.40 6.22
C ALA A 168 11.62 -10.03 7.63
N LEU A 169 11.02 -8.84 7.80
CA LEU A 169 10.43 -8.42 9.07
C LEU A 169 9.15 -9.19 9.38
N ALA A 170 8.26 -9.35 8.40
CA ALA A 170 6.93 -9.96 8.59
C ALA A 170 7.02 -11.37 9.20
N VAL A 171 7.99 -12.19 8.80
CA VAL A 171 8.22 -13.55 9.34
C VAL A 171 8.45 -13.56 10.86
N HIS A 172 8.95 -12.47 11.42
CA HIS A 172 9.28 -12.35 12.85
C HIS A 172 8.23 -11.57 13.66
N MET A 173 7.12 -11.19 13.02
CA MET A 173 6.03 -10.46 13.67
C MET A 173 4.93 -11.40 14.16
N ASP A 174 4.25 -10.99 15.21
CA ASP A 174 3.00 -11.58 15.68
C ASP A 174 1.85 -11.18 14.75
N ARG A 175 1.86 -9.91 14.37
CA ARG A 175 0.86 -9.27 13.51
C ARG A 175 1.40 -8.00 12.87
N VAL A 176 0.76 -7.58 11.79
CA VAL A 176 1.10 -6.34 11.08
C VAL A 176 -0.15 -5.47 10.95
N PHE A 177 0.00 -4.20 11.28
CA PHE A 177 -0.97 -3.12 11.09
C PHE A 177 -0.47 -2.22 9.97
N VAL A 178 -1.19 -2.20 8.85
CA VAL A 178 -0.84 -1.36 7.71
C VAL A 178 -1.62 -0.07 7.79
N LEU A 179 -0.89 1.04 7.74
CA LEU A 179 -1.39 2.38 8.04
C LEU A 179 -1.92 3.11 6.81
N GLU A 180 -2.18 2.37 5.75
CA GLU A 180 -2.85 2.83 4.55
C GLU A 180 -4.21 3.46 4.87
N PRO A 181 -4.70 4.38 4.06
CA PRO A 181 -6.04 4.95 4.21
C PRO A 181 -7.11 3.89 4.38
N SER A 182 -8.18 4.20 5.07
CA SER A 182 -9.37 3.34 5.13
C SER A 182 -10.09 3.25 3.77
N LEU A 183 -11.01 2.33 3.61
CA LEU A 183 -11.80 2.17 2.40
C LEU A 183 -13.12 2.93 2.52
N GLY A 184 -13.25 4.04 1.79
CA GLY A 184 -14.42 4.91 1.78
C GLY A 184 -14.55 5.79 3.03
N LEU A 185 -15.48 6.74 2.98
CA LEU A 185 -15.75 7.68 4.09
C LEU A 185 -16.39 7.02 5.31
N ASP A 186 -16.96 5.83 5.15
CA ASP A 186 -17.41 4.94 6.22
C ASP A 186 -16.24 4.27 6.98
N GLY A 187 -15.04 4.40 6.44
CA GLY A 187 -13.83 3.99 7.13
C GLY A 187 -13.66 2.48 7.25
N ARG A 188 -14.07 1.67 6.25
CA ARG A 188 -13.91 0.21 6.29
C ARG A 188 -12.44 -0.21 6.33
N LEU A 189 -12.13 -1.21 7.13
CA LEU A 189 -10.80 -1.80 7.16
C LEU A 189 -10.61 -2.75 5.97
N LYS A 190 -9.38 -2.83 5.47
CA LYS A 190 -9.03 -3.64 4.31
C LYS A 190 -8.55 -5.01 4.79
N THR A 191 -9.40 -6.02 4.69
CA THR A 191 -9.08 -7.42 5.04
C THR A 191 -8.69 -8.27 3.85
N ALA A 192 -8.83 -7.70 2.65
CA ALA A 192 -8.39 -8.26 1.39
C ALA A 192 -7.97 -7.15 0.44
N ARG A 193 -6.98 -7.45 -0.41
CA ARG A 193 -6.54 -6.60 -1.52
C ARG A 193 -6.31 -7.43 -2.75
N LYS A 194 -6.64 -6.92 -3.94
CA LYS A 194 -6.29 -7.60 -5.18
C LYS A 194 -4.78 -7.69 -5.35
N GLY A 195 -4.33 -8.79 -5.92
CA GLY A 195 -2.99 -8.95 -6.46
C GLY A 195 -2.81 -8.12 -7.72
N ILE A 196 -1.57 -7.75 -8.01
CA ILE A 196 -1.19 -6.92 -9.15
C ILE A 196 -0.15 -7.64 -9.97
N GLY A 197 -0.54 -8.06 -11.17
CA GLY A 197 0.32 -8.62 -12.20
C GLY A 197 0.59 -7.61 -13.31
N ARG A 198 1.80 -7.62 -13.84
CA ARG A 198 2.16 -6.86 -15.03
C ARG A 198 2.84 -7.78 -16.03
N PHE A 199 2.32 -7.81 -17.26
CA PHE A 199 2.86 -8.60 -18.34
C PHE A 199 3.18 -7.70 -19.54
N THR A 200 4.27 -8.04 -20.24
CA THR A 200 4.66 -7.39 -21.49
C THR A 200 4.59 -8.43 -22.61
N VAL A 201 3.79 -8.17 -23.60
CA VAL A 201 3.67 -8.97 -24.80
C VAL A 201 4.48 -8.29 -25.91
N THR A 202 5.48 -8.95 -26.42
CA THR A 202 6.26 -8.49 -27.58
C THR A 202 6.01 -9.44 -28.75
N VAL A 203 5.57 -8.89 -29.85
CA VAL A 203 5.35 -9.62 -31.10
C VAL A 203 6.46 -9.27 -32.10
N THR A 204 7.08 -10.28 -32.68
CA THR A 204 8.00 -10.13 -33.80
C THR A 204 7.38 -10.74 -35.05
N GLY A 205 7.43 -10.00 -36.15
CA GLY A 205 6.96 -10.39 -37.47
C GLY A 205 8.04 -10.16 -38.53
N GLU A 206 7.63 -10.10 -39.78
CA GLU A 206 8.52 -9.90 -40.94
C GLU A 206 8.11 -8.65 -41.73
N ALA A 207 9.08 -7.76 -42.00
CA ALA A 207 8.83 -6.54 -42.76
C ALA A 207 8.70 -6.83 -44.25
N ALA A 208 7.73 -6.21 -44.92
CA ALA A 208 7.60 -6.21 -46.37
C ALA A 208 7.00 -4.88 -46.86
N HIS A 209 7.11 -4.60 -48.14
CA HIS A 209 6.45 -3.44 -48.71
C HIS A 209 4.96 -3.70 -48.88
N ALA A 210 4.15 -2.96 -48.14
CA ALA A 210 2.70 -3.22 -48.02
C ALA A 210 1.93 -3.18 -49.36
N GLY A 211 2.46 -2.47 -50.36
CA GLY A 211 1.82 -2.38 -51.69
C GLY A 211 2.48 -3.21 -52.80
N LEU A 212 3.74 -3.61 -52.64
CA LEU A 212 4.47 -4.34 -53.69
C LEU A 212 4.46 -5.86 -53.43
N ASP A 213 4.72 -6.27 -52.21
CA ASP A 213 4.78 -7.68 -51.83
C ASP A 213 4.29 -7.89 -50.38
N PRO A 214 3.01 -7.64 -50.14
CA PRO A 214 2.45 -7.78 -48.79
C PRO A 214 2.49 -9.23 -48.26
N GLY A 215 2.49 -10.21 -49.18
CA GLY A 215 2.51 -11.62 -48.81
C GLY A 215 3.87 -12.14 -48.34
N ALA A 216 4.97 -11.42 -48.58
CA ALA A 216 6.29 -11.76 -48.03
C ALA A 216 6.47 -11.31 -46.57
N GLY A 217 5.54 -10.50 -46.02
CA GLY A 217 5.59 -10.03 -44.66
C GLY A 217 4.67 -10.77 -43.70
N ALA A 218 4.98 -10.65 -42.39
CA ALA A 218 4.11 -11.12 -41.30
C ALA A 218 3.88 -9.97 -40.33
N SER A 219 2.62 -9.49 -40.23
CA SER A 219 2.30 -8.29 -39.47
C SER A 219 2.24 -8.52 -37.98
N ALA A 220 3.22 -7.97 -37.25
CA ALA A 220 3.22 -8.00 -35.79
C ALA A 220 2.03 -7.21 -35.17
N ILE A 221 1.56 -6.15 -35.82
CA ILE A 221 0.40 -5.40 -35.35
C ILE A 221 -0.87 -6.23 -35.48
N LEU A 222 -1.05 -6.95 -36.60
CA LEU A 222 -2.21 -7.82 -36.78
C LEU A 222 -2.19 -8.96 -35.75
N GLU A 223 -1.05 -9.61 -35.54
CA GLU A 223 -0.88 -10.62 -34.52
C GLU A 223 -1.21 -10.07 -33.11
N LEU A 224 -0.65 -8.90 -32.74
CA LEU A 224 -0.94 -8.28 -31.45
C LEU A 224 -2.43 -8.01 -31.26
N SER A 225 -3.16 -7.69 -32.34
CA SER A 225 -4.62 -7.49 -32.26
C SER A 225 -5.38 -8.77 -31.87
N HIS A 226 -4.92 -9.94 -32.30
CA HIS A 226 -5.48 -11.25 -31.89
C HIS A 226 -5.13 -11.56 -30.43
N VAL A 227 -3.88 -11.31 -30.04
CA VAL A 227 -3.43 -11.50 -28.65
C VAL A 227 -4.21 -10.60 -27.70
N ILE A 228 -4.45 -9.34 -28.05
CA ILE A 228 -5.26 -8.40 -27.25
C ILE A 228 -6.67 -8.97 -27.04
N GLN A 229 -7.33 -9.48 -28.07
CA GLN A 229 -8.65 -10.08 -27.95
C GLN A 229 -8.64 -11.31 -27.00
N SER A 230 -7.61 -12.15 -27.12
CA SER A 230 -7.42 -13.31 -26.24
C SER A 230 -7.21 -12.88 -24.79
N LEU A 231 -6.44 -11.81 -24.54
CA LEU A 231 -6.22 -11.25 -23.21
C LEU A 231 -7.52 -10.71 -22.62
N PHE A 232 -8.29 -9.91 -23.37
CA PHE A 232 -9.57 -9.38 -22.89
C PHE A 232 -10.61 -10.48 -22.62
N ALA A 233 -10.56 -11.60 -23.31
CA ALA A 233 -11.42 -12.75 -23.06
C ALA A 233 -11.16 -13.45 -21.71
N LEU A 234 -10.00 -13.17 -21.07
CA LEU A 234 -9.66 -13.68 -19.73
C LEU A 234 -10.31 -12.89 -18.59
N ASN A 235 -10.99 -11.78 -18.87
CA ASN A 235 -11.73 -11.05 -17.84
C ASN A 235 -12.87 -11.91 -17.26
N ASP A 236 -12.98 -11.90 -15.93
CA ASP A 236 -14.10 -12.49 -15.18
C ASP A 236 -14.48 -11.52 -14.05
N PHE A 237 -15.35 -10.58 -14.38
CA PHE A 237 -15.76 -9.52 -13.45
C PHE A 237 -16.54 -10.06 -12.25
N ASP A 238 -17.21 -11.19 -12.39
CA ASP A 238 -17.96 -11.83 -11.30
C ASP A 238 -17.00 -12.39 -10.25
N LYS A 239 -15.85 -12.93 -10.66
CA LYS A 239 -14.75 -13.31 -9.77
C LYS A 239 -13.83 -12.14 -9.39
N GLY A 240 -14.03 -10.98 -10.00
CA GLY A 240 -13.18 -9.81 -9.79
C GLY A 240 -11.83 -9.89 -10.52
N ILE A 241 -11.69 -10.78 -11.51
CA ILE A 241 -10.49 -10.85 -12.36
C ILE A 241 -10.60 -9.78 -13.44
N THR A 242 -9.56 -8.96 -13.54
CA THR A 242 -9.45 -7.92 -14.56
C THR A 242 -8.13 -8.02 -15.32
N VAL A 243 -8.21 -8.01 -16.65
CA VAL A 243 -7.06 -7.98 -17.56
C VAL A 243 -7.24 -6.77 -18.46
N ASN A 244 -6.32 -5.83 -18.36
CA ASN A 244 -6.36 -4.57 -19.09
C ASN A 244 -5.08 -4.37 -19.89
N VAL A 245 -5.20 -4.25 -21.20
CA VAL A 245 -4.09 -3.80 -22.06
C VAL A 245 -4.05 -2.29 -21.99
N GLY A 246 -3.14 -1.76 -21.17
CA GLY A 246 -3.07 -0.33 -20.86
C GLY A 246 -2.28 0.49 -21.88
N THR A 247 -1.29 -0.13 -22.52
CA THR A 247 -0.48 0.53 -23.55
C THR A 247 -0.19 -0.39 -24.71
N ILE A 248 -0.04 0.20 -25.89
CA ILE A 248 0.31 -0.48 -27.14
C ILE A 248 1.28 0.40 -27.92
N ASP A 249 2.27 -0.23 -28.55
CA ASP A 249 3.21 0.40 -29.48
C ASP A 249 3.52 -0.56 -30.65
N GLY A 250 3.83 -0.03 -31.84
CA GLY A 250 4.21 -0.91 -32.95
C GLY A 250 4.26 -0.24 -34.33
N GLY A 251 4.90 -0.98 -35.26
CA GLY A 251 5.09 -0.57 -36.63
C GLY A 251 6.25 0.39 -36.83
N LEU A 252 6.52 0.71 -38.11
CA LEU A 252 7.58 1.64 -38.51
C LEU A 252 7.02 2.79 -39.35
N ARG A 253 6.28 2.46 -40.41
CA ARG A 253 5.68 3.38 -41.38
C ARG A 253 4.42 2.76 -41.99
N PRO A 254 3.44 3.55 -42.43
CA PRO A 254 2.18 3.04 -42.98
C PRO A 254 2.32 2.12 -44.19
N ASN A 255 3.39 2.26 -44.98
CA ASN A 255 3.66 1.46 -46.18
C ASN A 255 4.59 0.26 -45.94
N VAL A 256 4.82 -0.11 -44.67
CA VAL A 256 5.65 -1.27 -44.27
C VAL A 256 4.81 -2.20 -43.41
N VAL A 257 4.77 -3.50 -43.73
CA VAL A 257 4.23 -4.54 -42.85
C VAL A 257 4.99 -4.48 -41.53
N ALA A 258 4.29 -4.37 -40.42
CA ALA A 258 4.90 -4.10 -39.12
C ALA A 258 5.75 -5.26 -38.62
N PRO A 259 7.08 -5.11 -38.46
CA PRO A 259 7.96 -6.19 -38.02
C PRO A 259 7.98 -6.37 -36.50
N LYS A 260 7.48 -5.39 -35.74
CA LYS A 260 7.44 -5.46 -34.27
C LYS A 260 6.24 -4.68 -33.72
N SER A 261 5.65 -5.22 -32.65
CA SER A 261 4.70 -4.50 -31.81
C SER A 261 4.79 -4.99 -30.36
N GLN A 262 4.26 -4.20 -29.42
CA GLN A 262 4.32 -4.50 -28.01
C GLN A 262 3.06 -4.00 -27.30
N ALA A 263 2.64 -4.72 -26.25
CA ALA A 263 1.60 -4.26 -25.33
C ALA A 263 2.02 -4.50 -23.88
N VAL A 264 1.56 -3.62 -22.98
CA VAL A 264 1.70 -3.80 -21.54
C VAL A 264 0.32 -4.03 -20.91
N VAL A 265 0.25 -5.06 -20.09
CA VAL A 265 -1.00 -5.60 -19.53
C VAL A 265 -0.96 -5.49 -18.02
N ASP A 266 -1.97 -4.85 -17.42
CA ASP A 266 -2.24 -4.88 -15.97
C ASP A 266 -3.27 -5.96 -15.68
N VAL A 267 -2.97 -6.80 -14.68
CA VAL A 267 -3.83 -7.92 -14.27
C VAL A 267 -4.12 -7.80 -12.78
N ARG A 268 -5.40 -7.90 -12.42
CA ARG A 268 -5.83 -7.89 -11.02
C ARG A 268 -6.65 -9.13 -10.70
N VAL A 269 -6.33 -9.78 -9.57
CA VAL A 269 -7.02 -11.00 -9.10
C VAL A 269 -7.21 -10.93 -7.58
N SER A 270 -8.13 -11.74 -7.04
CA SER A 270 -8.48 -11.72 -5.63
C SER A 270 -7.81 -12.83 -4.81
N THR A 271 -7.34 -13.89 -5.47
CA THR A 271 -6.72 -15.06 -4.81
C THR A 271 -5.42 -15.49 -5.47
N GLN A 272 -4.57 -16.19 -4.72
CA GLN A 272 -3.33 -16.78 -5.20
C GLN A 272 -3.59 -17.80 -6.31
N ALA A 273 -4.63 -18.63 -6.15
CA ALA A 273 -5.00 -19.63 -7.17
C ALA A 273 -5.40 -18.98 -8.50
N GLU A 274 -6.09 -17.83 -8.44
CA GLU A 274 -6.42 -17.05 -9.64
C GLU A 274 -5.16 -16.43 -10.25
N ALA A 275 -4.21 -15.93 -9.42
CA ALA A 275 -2.94 -15.39 -9.91
C ALA A 275 -2.13 -16.45 -10.69
N GLU A 276 -2.07 -17.66 -10.17
CA GLU A 276 -1.39 -18.78 -10.83
C GLU A 276 -2.09 -19.20 -12.13
N ALA A 277 -3.42 -19.35 -12.09
CA ALA A 277 -4.22 -19.74 -13.25
C ALA A 277 -4.16 -18.72 -14.39
N ILE A 278 -4.32 -17.44 -14.09
CA ILE A 278 -4.28 -16.36 -15.09
C ILE A 278 -2.87 -16.19 -15.68
N THR A 279 -1.83 -16.34 -14.86
CA THR A 279 -0.46 -16.33 -15.33
C THR A 279 -0.22 -17.44 -16.33
N ALA A 280 -0.63 -18.66 -16.02
CA ALA A 280 -0.51 -19.80 -16.92
C ALA A 280 -1.27 -19.55 -18.24
N SER A 281 -2.50 -19.02 -18.16
CA SER A 281 -3.30 -18.70 -19.35
C SER A 281 -2.63 -17.65 -20.24
N ILE A 282 -2.09 -16.58 -19.65
CA ILE A 282 -1.41 -15.52 -20.41
C ILE A 282 -0.13 -16.05 -21.07
N LEU A 283 0.69 -16.79 -20.34
CA LEU A 283 1.96 -17.33 -20.85
C LEU A 283 1.76 -18.45 -21.89
N SER A 284 0.58 -19.06 -21.96
CA SER A 284 0.25 -20.12 -22.94
C SER A 284 -0.35 -19.59 -24.25
N ILE A 285 -0.48 -18.27 -24.42
CA ILE A 285 -0.98 -17.70 -25.67
C ILE A 285 0.03 -17.97 -26.77
N GLU A 286 -0.44 -18.60 -27.86
CA GLU A 286 0.36 -18.92 -29.06
C GLU A 286 0.04 -17.96 -30.20
N PRO A 287 1.00 -17.72 -31.13
CA PRO A 287 0.76 -16.87 -32.29
C PRO A 287 -0.25 -17.49 -33.25
N ALA A 288 -1.18 -16.66 -33.75
CA ALA A 288 -2.22 -17.06 -34.70
C ALA A 288 -1.76 -16.88 -36.17
N ILE A 289 -0.81 -15.98 -36.44
CA ILE A 289 -0.38 -15.62 -37.78
C ILE A 289 0.94 -16.31 -38.11
N PRO A 290 1.00 -17.12 -39.20
CA PRO A 290 2.26 -17.71 -39.66
C PRO A 290 3.34 -16.65 -39.90
N GLY A 291 4.56 -16.94 -39.45
CA GLY A 291 5.71 -16.03 -39.58
C GLY A 291 5.82 -14.98 -38.46
N THR A 292 4.90 -14.98 -37.50
CA THR A 292 5.05 -14.19 -36.27
C THR A 292 5.55 -15.06 -35.12
N SER A 293 6.11 -14.40 -34.10
CA SER A 293 6.47 -15.02 -32.82
C SER A 293 6.08 -14.13 -31.65
N LEU A 294 5.74 -14.74 -30.52
CA LEU A 294 5.39 -14.06 -29.28
C LEU A 294 6.48 -14.27 -28.23
N ASN A 295 6.82 -13.20 -27.53
CA ASN A 295 7.51 -13.28 -26.25
C ASN A 295 6.66 -12.58 -25.21
N ILE A 296 6.19 -13.36 -24.23
CA ILE A 296 5.38 -12.85 -23.11
C ILE A 296 6.21 -12.99 -21.85
N ASP A 297 6.48 -11.87 -21.18
CA ASP A 297 7.19 -11.81 -19.92
C ASP A 297 6.37 -11.05 -18.89
N GLY A 298 6.42 -11.49 -17.64
CA GLY A 298 5.69 -10.84 -16.56
C GLY A 298 5.35 -11.77 -15.42
N TYR A 299 4.92 -11.16 -14.32
CA TYR A 299 4.55 -11.85 -13.09
C TYR A 299 3.70 -10.96 -12.19
N PHE A 300 3.18 -11.54 -11.10
CA PHE A 300 2.54 -10.78 -10.03
C PHE A 300 3.60 -10.20 -9.09
N GLY A 301 3.83 -8.90 -9.21
CA GLY A 301 4.74 -8.16 -8.33
C GLY A 301 4.20 -8.01 -6.91
N ARG A 302 2.87 -7.95 -6.77
CA ARG A 302 2.16 -8.01 -5.49
C ARG A 302 1.15 -9.16 -5.54
N GLN A 303 1.34 -10.17 -4.69
CA GLN A 303 0.39 -11.27 -4.53
C GLN A 303 -0.89 -10.77 -3.85
N PRO A 304 -2.05 -11.42 -4.04
CA PRO A 304 -3.28 -11.04 -3.35
C PRO A 304 -3.14 -11.12 -1.83
N MET A 305 -3.72 -10.15 -1.13
CA MET A 305 -3.99 -10.26 0.31
C MET A 305 -5.34 -10.92 0.49
N GLU A 306 -5.35 -12.16 0.94
CA GLU A 306 -6.57 -12.93 1.14
C GLU A 306 -7.07 -12.86 2.58
N ARG A 307 -8.35 -13.15 2.80
CA ARG A 307 -8.94 -13.34 4.12
C ARG A 307 -8.54 -14.69 4.73
N THR A 308 -7.23 -14.88 4.98
CA THR A 308 -6.70 -16.07 5.65
C THR A 308 -7.31 -16.22 7.05
N PRO A 309 -7.20 -17.40 7.69
CA PRO A 309 -7.60 -17.55 9.10
C PRO A 309 -6.91 -16.52 10.01
N ALA A 310 -5.62 -16.25 9.82
CA ALA A 310 -4.88 -15.25 10.60
C ALA A 310 -5.40 -13.81 10.36
N ASN A 311 -5.68 -13.44 9.11
CA ASN A 311 -6.24 -12.13 8.78
C ASN A 311 -7.68 -11.97 9.31
N ARG A 312 -8.46 -13.04 9.39
CA ARG A 312 -9.79 -13.02 10.03
C ARG A 312 -9.70 -12.84 11.53
N GLN A 313 -8.72 -13.47 12.18
CA GLN A 313 -8.52 -13.37 13.62
C GLN A 313 -8.16 -11.93 14.03
N ILE A 314 -7.23 -11.27 13.31
CA ILE A 314 -6.87 -9.87 13.59
C ILE A 314 -8.02 -8.91 13.28
N TRP A 315 -8.83 -9.17 12.25
CA TRP A 315 -10.07 -8.44 11.98
C TRP A 315 -11.07 -8.57 13.15
N GLN A 316 -11.32 -9.79 13.63
CA GLN A 316 -12.22 -10.02 14.74
C GLN A 316 -11.78 -9.29 16.02
N LEU A 317 -10.44 -9.24 16.25
CA LEU A 317 -9.87 -8.46 17.33
C LEU A 317 -10.17 -6.96 17.15
N ALA A 318 -9.90 -6.40 15.97
CA ALA A 318 -10.16 -4.99 15.68
C ALA A 318 -11.64 -4.64 15.78
N HIS A 319 -12.52 -5.50 15.27
CA HIS A 319 -13.97 -5.30 15.32
C HIS A 319 -14.49 -5.27 16.78
N ARG A 320 -14.02 -6.19 17.64
CA ARG A 320 -14.38 -6.22 19.06
C ARG A 320 -13.89 -4.95 19.78
N LEU A 321 -12.61 -4.58 19.60
CA LEU A 321 -12.05 -3.38 20.24
C LEU A 321 -12.68 -2.09 19.71
N GLY A 322 -13.06 -2.06 18.44
CA GLY A 322 -13.83 -0.95 17.86
C GLY A 322 -15.19 -0.79 18.52
N ALA A 323 -15.90 -1.90 18.78
CA ALA A 323 -17.17 -1.87 19.48
C ALA A 323 -17.04 -1.33 20.92
N GLU A 324 -15.92 -1.61 21.62
CA GLU A 324 -15.63 -1.04 22.95
C GLU A 324 -15.44 0.49 22.90
N LEU A 325 -14.98 1.01 21.75
CA LEU A 325 -14.86 2.46 21.47
C LEU A 325 -16.17 3.08 20.94
N GLY A 326 -17.22 2.27 20.74
CA GLY A 326 -18.46 2.72 20.11
C GLY A 326 -18.36 2.90 18.60
N LEU A 327 -17.36 2.29 17.95
CA LEU A 327 -17.16 2.34 16.51
C LEU A 327 -17.82 1.14 15.81
N GLU A 328 -18.63 1.40 14.82
CA GLU A 328 -19.20 0.37 13.93
C GLU A 328 -18.22 0.13 12.77
N LEU A 329 -17.34 -0.85 12.95
CA LEU A 329 -16.32 -1.17 11.96
C LEU A 329 -16.85 -2.17 10.93
N GLU A 330 -16.63 -1.87 9.68
CA GLU A 330 -16.83 -2.79 8.55
C GLU A 330 -15.51 -3.17 7.88
N GLN A 331 -15.56 -4.20 7.03
CA GLN A 331 -14.41 -4.66 6.27
C GLN A 331 -14.69 -4.67 4.77
N GLY A 332 -13.65 -4.52 3.97
CA GLY A 332 -13.77 -4.53 2.52
C GLY A 332 -12.60 -5.18 1.80
N LEU A 333 -12.79 -5.39 0.50
CA LEU A 333 -11.76 -5.75 -0.48
C LEU A 333 -11.32 -4.47 -1.20
N ALA A 334 -10.04 -4.15 -1.17
CA ALA A 334 -9.47 -3.04 -1.93
C ALA A 334 -9.00 -3.50 -3.32
N GLY A 335 -9.28 -2.69 -4.33
CA GLY A 335 -8.85 -2.95 -5.72
C GLY A 335 -7.37 -2.66 -5.97
N GLY A 336 -6.76 -1.75 -5.18
CA GLY A 336 -5.34 -1.43 -5.21
C GLY A 336 -4.54 -2.31 -4.25
N GLY A 337 -3.23 -2.46 -4.54
CA GLY A 337 -2.31 -3.17 -3.64
C GLY A 337 -1.70 -2.23 -2.60
N SER A 338 -1.01 -2.79 -1.62
CA SER A 338 -0.13 -2.13 -0.67
C SER A 338 0.94 -3.11 -0.18
N ASP A 339 1.78 -2.66 0.72
CA ASP A 339 2.72 -3.55 1.41
C ASP A 339 2.04 -4.60 2.30
N GLY A 340 0.76 -4.40 2.62
CA GLY A 340 -0.10 -5.40 3.26
C GLY A 340 -0.25 -6.69 2.44
N ASN A 341 -0.21 -6.60 1.10
CA ASN A 341 -0.16 -7.76 0.23
C ASN A 341 1.05 -8.65 0.55
N THR A 342 2.21 -8.03 0.76
CA THR A 342 3.45 -8.75 1.06
C THR A 342 3.42 -9.37 2.46
N THR A 343 3.04 -8.60 3.49
CA THR A 343 3.07 -9.09 4.88
C THR A 343 2.06 -10.18 5.15
N SER A 344 0.88 -10.14 4.49
CA SER A 344 -0.18 -11.14 4.65
C SER A 344 0.21 -12.56 4.19
N LEU A 345 1.28 -12.69 3.40
CA LEU A 345 1.84 -14.00 3.02
C LEU A 345 2.57 -14.69 4.19
N TYR A 346 2.94 -13.96 5.22
CA TYR A 346 3.81 -14.45 6.30
C TYR A 346 3.16 -14.39 7.69
N THR A 347 2.26 -13.43 7.92
CA THR A 347 1.67 -13.22 9.24
C THR A 347 0.31 -12.55 9.16
N ALA A 348 -0.43 -12.57 10.28
CA ALA A 348 -1.70 -11.86 10.40
C ALA A 348 -1.52 -10.39 10.05
N THR A 349 -2.23 -9.91 9.05
CA THR A 349 -2.14 -8.55 8.54
C THR A 349 -3.54 -7.92 8.49
N LEU A 350 -3.64 -6.70 9.03
CA LEU A 350 -4.83 -5.85 8.92
C LEU A 350 -4.44 -4.52 8.31
N ASP A 351 -5.10 -4.17 7.23
CA ASP A 351 -4.81 -2.99 6.43
C ASP A 351 -5.95 -1.96 6.49
N GLY A 352 -5.69 -0.73 6.04
CA GLY A 352 -6.67 0.35 6.07
C GLY A 352 -6.90 0.93 7.47
N LEU A 353 -5.91 0.78 8.36
CA LEU A 353 -5.96 1.35 9.72
C LEU A 353 -5.64 2.85 9.74
N GLY A 354 -5.16 3.40 8.65
CA GLY A 354 -4.83 4.81 8.50
C GLY A 354 -6.05 5.73 8.48
N PRO A 355 -5.89 6.97 7.98
CA PRO A 355 -6.93 7.98 8.09
C PRO A 355 -8.20 7.64 7.31
N VAL A 356 -9.30 8.21 7.76
CA VAL A 356 -10.56 8.24 7.01
C VAL A 356 -10.62 9.54 6.24
N GLY A 357 -10.90 9.45 4.95
CA GLY A 357 -10.92 10.58 4.04
C GLY A 357 -11.17 10.12 2.61
N ASP A 358 -10.74 10.92 1.65
CA ASP A 358 -10.89 10.62 0.23
C ASP A 358 -9.81 11.32 -0.59
N GLY A 359 -9.73 10.96 -1.88
CA GLY A 359 -8.90 11.64 -2.85
C GLY A 359 -7.45 11.18 -2.89
N ALA A 360 -7.12 9.94 -2.51
CA ALA A 360 -5.80 9.38 -2.78
C ALA A 360 -5.44 9.58 -4.26
N HIS A 361 -4.24 10.15 -4.53
CA HIS A 361 -3.75 10.50 -5.87
C HIS A 361 -4.61 11.53 -6.62
N ALA A 362 -5.50 12.27 -5.93
CA ALA A 362 -6.36 13.27 -6.53
C ALA A 362 -6.22 14.64 -5.83
N ARG A 363 -6.40 15.73 -6.57
CA ARG A 363 -6.18 17.10 -6.05
C ARG A 363 -7.09 17.51 -4.88
N HIS A 364 -8.15 16.75 -4.62
CA HIS A 364 -9.05 16.97 -3.48
C HIS A 364 -8.69 16.08 -2.28
N GLU A 365 -7.49 15.54 -2.24
CA GLU A 365 -7.00 14.70 -1.16
C GLU A 365 -7.22 15.36 0.19
N HIS A 366 -7.89 14.63 1.10
CA HIS A 366 -8.22 15.12 2.43
C HIS A 366 -8.44 13.98 3.42
N LEU A 367 -8.31 14.31 4.69
CA LEU A 367 -8.72 13.45 5.80
C LEU A 367 -9.70 14.17 6.74
N LEU A 368 -10.42 13.36 7.52
CA LEU A 368 -11.32 13.80 8.60
C LEU A 368 -10.60 13.69 9.93
N ILE A 369 -10.42 14.82 10.64
CA ILE A 369 -9.68 14.89 11.91
C ILE A 369 -10.32 13.99 12.97
N SER A 370 -11.62 14.13 13.20
CA SER A 370 -12.36 13.37 14.19
C SER A 370 -12.23 11.86 13.97
N LYS A 371 -12.38 11.42 12.71
CA LYS A 371 -12.26 10.01 12.34
C LYS A 371 -10.82 9.50 12.45
N THR A 372 -9.84 10.33 12.13
CA THR A 372 -8.41 9.99 12.29
C THR A 372 -8.05 9.79 13.77
N LEU A 373 -8.60 10.61 14.67
CA LEU A 373 -8.44 10.44 16.12
C LEU A 373 -9.13 9.17 16.65
N GLU A 374 -10.33 8.84 16.15
CA GLU A 374 -10.98 7.56 16.44
C GLU A 374 -10.13 6.36 16.01
N ARG A 375 -9.46 6.46 14.86
CA ARG A 375 -8.52 5.43 14.38
C ARG A 375 -7.26 5.31 15.23
N ALA A 376 -6.72 6.44 15.71
CA ALA A 376 -5.62 6.42 16.66
C ALA A 376 -6.03 5.74 17.99
N ALA A 377 -7.28 5.91 18.45
CA ALA A 377 -7.82 5.20 19.61
C ALA A 377 -7.91 3.69 19.35
N LEU A 378 -8.43 3.28 18.20
CA LEU A 378 -8.47 1.87 17.82
C LEU A 378 -7.05 1.26 17.77
N LEU A 379 -6.09 1.97 17.18
CA LEU A 379 -4.71 1.51 17.12
C LEU A 379 -4.11 1.41 18.52
N SER A 380 -4.39 2.36 19.43
CA SER A 380 -3.95 2.28 20.83
C SER A 380 -4.45 1.01 21.52
N MET A 381 -5.73 0.67 21.32
CA MET A 381 -6.35 -0.55 21.87
C MET A 381 -5.71 -1.82 21.25
N LEU A 382 -5.46 -1.82 19.94
CA LEU A 382 -4.81 -2.93 19.24
C LEU A 382 -3.38 -3.16 19.73
N LEU A 383 -2.64 -2.09 20.03
CA LEU A 383 -1.25 -2.18 20.50
C LEU A 383 -1.13 -2.81 21.89
N VAL A 384 -2.16 -2.73 22.74
CA VAL A 384 -2.15 -3.33 24.08
C VAL A 384 -2.79 -4.72 24.15
N ALA A 385 -3.42 -5.16 23.06
CA ALA A 385 -4.03 -6.47 22.99
C ALA A 385 -3.00 -7.61 23.11
N ASP A 386 -3.45 -8.75 23.66
CA ASP A 386 -2.63 -9.96 23.76
C ASP A 386 -2.15 -10.47 22.40
N LYS A 387 -1.17 -11.38 22.42
CA LYS A 387 -0.76 -12.10 21.21
C LYS A 387 -1.96 -12.79 20.57
N LEU A 388 -1.91 -12.91 19.24
CA LEU A 388 -2.83 -13.78 18.52
C LEU A 388 -2.52 -15.24 18.84
N GLU A 389 -3.57 -16.04 19.01
CA GLU A 389 -3.46 -17.46 19.34
C GLU A 389 -3.13 -18.31 18.09
#